data_e3feb302d959ba582e42d9e290a1a22a
#
_entry.id   e3feb302d959ba582e42d9e290a1a22a
#
_cell.length_a   1.000
_cell.length_b   1.000
_cell.length_c   1.000
_cell.angle_alpha   90.00
_cell.angle_beta   90.00
_cell.angle_gamma   90.00
#
_symmetry.space_group_name_H-M   'P 1'
#
loop_
_entity.id
_entity.type
_entity.pdbx_description
1 polymer ?
#
loop_
_entity_poly.entity_id
_entity_poly.type
_entity_poly.pdbx_seq_one_letter_code
_entity_poly.pdbx_strand_id
1 'polypeptide(L)'
;MPKKNLSYKNRGMFLENIINETNNYYLEKDRAIIYKKPTPIKVLNVEYRTKKTTMINKAVFSHTSTLDYNGIYKGHYIEFDAKECKNTTSFPLSNIEEHQILHIKRILNHGGI
;
A
#
# COMPACT_ATOMS: atom_id res chain seq x y z
N MET A 1 -3.67 -16.76 -25.44
CA MET A 1 -2.74 -16.53 -24.34
C MET A 1 -3.08 -17.45 -23.17
N PRO A 2 -2.09 -18.21 -22.72
CA PRO A 2 -2.34 -19.01 -21.52
C PRO A 2 -2.63 -18.08 -20.36
N LYS A 3 -3.72 -18.32 -19.68
CA LYS A 3 -4.04 -17.62 -18.44
C LYS A 3 -2.97 -17.99 -17.41
N LYS A 4 -2.24 -17.01 -16.92
CA LYS A 4 -1.35 -17.24 -15.78
C LYS A 4 -2.20 -17.62 -14.58
N ASN A 5 -2.01 -18.82 -14.08
CA ASN A 5 -2.57 -19.19 -12.80
C ASN A 5 -1.88 -18.37 -11.72
N LEU A 6 -2.59 -17.36 -11.23
CA LEU A 6 -2.11 -16.59 -10.10
C LEU A 6 -2.15 -17.47 -8.86
N SER A 7 -0.98 -17.77 -8.31
CA SER A 7 -0.88 -18.43 -7.03
C SER A 7 -1.42 -17.50 -5.93
N TYR A 8 -1.72 -18.05 -4.75
CA TYR A 8 -2.15 -17.27 -3.60
C TYR A 8 -1.20 -16.12 -3.26
N LYS A 9 0.09 -16.33 -3.46
CA LYS A 9 1.12 -15.32 -3.19
C LYS A 9 0.98 -14.07 -4.05
N ASN A 10 0.36 -14.18 -5.23
CA ASN A 10 0.29 -13.10 -6.21
C ASN A 10 -1.08 -12.42 -6.29
N ARG A 11 -2.06 -12.84 -5.50
CA ARG A 11 -3.40 -12.24 -5.55
C ARG A 11 -3.42 -10.78 -5.17
N GLY A 12 -2.79 -10.43 -4.05
CA GLY A 12 -2.70 -9.05 -3.59
C GLY A 12 -1.96 -8.18 -4.60
N MET A 13 -0.93 -8.73 -5.26
CA MET A 13 -0.18 -8.03 -6.29
C MET A 13 -1.01 -7.77 -7.55
N PHE A 14 -1.92 -8.65 -7.91
CA PHE A 14 -2.80 -8.43 -9.06
C PHE A 14 -3.71 -7.23 -8.84
N LEU A 15 -4.37 -7.16 -7.69
CA LEU A 15 -5.22 -6.03 -7.33
C LEU A 15 -4.40 -4.74 -7.21
N GLU A 16 -3.25 -4.79 -6.57
CA GLU A 16 -2.36 -3.63 -6.43
C GLU A 16 -1.92 -3.11 -7.80
N ASN A 17 -1.61 -3.98 -8.75
CA ASN A 17 -1.23 -3.55 -10.10
C ASN A 17 -2.36 -2.78 -10.79
N ILE A 18 -3.59 -3.26 -10.67
CA ILE A 18 -4.76 -2.57 -11.23
C ILE A 18 -4.94 -1.19 -10.57
N ILE A 19 -4.80 -1.12 -9.27
CA ILE A 19 -4.92 0.14 -8.52
C ILE A 19 -3.80 1.10 -8.93
N ASN A 20 -2.57 0.62 -9.03
CA ASN A 20 -1.43 1.45 -9.44
C ASN A 20 -1.62 2.03 -10.84
N GLU A 21 -2.09 1.23 -11.78
CA GLU A 21 -2.41 1.69 -13.14
C GLU A 21 -3.52 2.73 -13.13
N THR A 22 -4.56 2.49 -12.34
CA THR A 22 -5.68 3.43 -12.18
C THR A 22 -5.21 4.75 -11.57
N ASN A 23 -4.37 4.69 -10.56
CA ASN A 23 -3.81 5.88 -9.91
C ASN A 23 -2.94 6.70 -10.87
N ASN A 24 -2.15 6.04 -11.71
CA ASN A 24 -1.37 6.70 -12.75
C ASN A 24 -2.26 7.40 -13.76
N TYR A 25 -3.34 6.76 -14.18
CA TYR A 25 -4.32 7.36 -15.08
C TYR A 25 -4.95 8.62 -14.47
N TYR A 26 -5.35 8.55 -13.20
CA TYR A 26 -5.93 9.70 -12.51
C TYR A 26 -4.93 10.84 -12.36
N LEU A 27 -3.67 10.54 -12.13
CA LEU A 27 -2.62 11.55 -12.05
C LEU A 27 -2.42 12.24 -13.42
N GLU A 28 -2.34 11.47 -14.49
CA GLU A 28 -2.21 12.01 -15.86
C GLU A 28 -3.40 12.88 -16.25
N LYS A 29 -4.60 12.53 -15.82
CA LYS A 29 -5.82 13.29 -16.10
C LYS A 29 -6.11 14.38 -15.08
N ASP A 30 -5.21 14.59 -14.13
CA ASP A 30 -5.36 15.59 -13.06
C ASP A 30 -6.66 15.41 -12.26
N ARG A 31 -7.06 14.17 -12.02
CA ARG A 31 -8.28 13.85 -11.26
C ARG A 31 -8.03 13.58 -9.81
N ALA A 32 -6.92 12.92 -9.50
CA ALA A 32 -6.54 12.57 -8.14
C ALA A 32 -5.04 12.35 -8.07
N ILE A 33 -4.48 12.55 -6.89
CA ILE A 33 -3.07 12.30 -6.60
C ILE A 33 -3.03 11.26 -5.49
N ILE A 34 -2.81 10.01 -5.86
CA ILE A 34 -2.81 8.88 -4.93
C ILE A 34 -1.56 8.04 -5.19
N TYR A 35 -0.86 7.68 -4.13
CA TYR A 35 0.36 6.90 -4.21
C TYR A 35 0.28 5.66 -3.33
N LYS A 36 0.95 4.62 -3.77
CA LYS A 36 1.32 3.53 -2.89
C LYS A 36 2.45 4.00 -1.98
N LYS A 37 2.29 3.82 -0.68
CA LYS A 37 3.34 4.14 0.29
C LYS A 37 4.53 3.21 0.10
N PRO A 38 5.77 3.71 0.27
CA PRO A 38 6.93 2.84 0.29
C PRO A 38 6.83 1.81 1.41
N THR A 39 7.40 0.63 1.18
CA THR A 39 7.51 -0.38 2.21
C THR A 39 8.31 0.18 3.39
N PRO A 40 7.76 0.20 4.62
CA PRO A 40 8.49 0.71 5.77
C PRO A 40 9.59 -0.25 6.17
N ILE A 41 10.84 0.20 6.11
CA ILE A 41 12.00 -0.58 6.53
C ILE A 41 12.84 0.22 7.51
N LYS A 42 13.48 -0.49 8.43
CA LYS A 42 14.48 0.07 9.32
C LYS A 42 15.85 -0.42 8.89
N VAL A 43 16.72 0.51 8.52
CA VAL A 43 18.07 0.21 8.10
C VAL A 43 18.91 -0.04 9.34
N LEU A 44 19.51 -1.23 9.44
CA LEU A 44 20.34 -1.63 10.58
C LEU A 44 21.82 -1.52 10.29
N ASN A 45 22.21 -1.69 9.03
CA ASN A 45 23.62 -1.62 8.64
C ASN A 45 23.74 -1.09 7.22
N VAL A 46 24.68 -0.17 7.02
CA VAL A 46 24.92 0.48 5.73
C VAL A 46 26.41 0.42 5.45
N GLU A 47 26.77 0.03 4.24
CA GLU A 47 28.15 0.09 3.76
C GLU A 47 28.33 1.33 2.89
N TYR A 48 29.14 2.27 3.39
CA TYR A 48 29.42 3.51 2.67
C TYR A 48 30.66 3.34 1.77
N ARG A 49 30.45 3.27 0.46
CA ARG A 49 31.54 3.23 -0.52
C ARG A 49 31.71 4.58 -1.20
N THR A 50 30.65 5.07 -1.83
CA THR A 50 30.56 6.41 -2.40
C THR A 50 29.11 6.90 -2.24
N LYS A 51 28.86 8.18 -2.55
CA LYS A 51 27.49 8.70 -2.51
C LYS A 51 26.52 7.95 -3.44
N LYS A 52 27.05 7.41 -4.55
CA LYS A 52 26.25 6.68 -5.54
C LYS A 52 26.15 5.19 -5.27
N THR A 53 27.05 4.65 -4.46
CA THR A 53 27.18 3.21 -4.23
C THR A 53 27.01 2.81 -2.77
N THR A 54 26.29 3.61 -1.98
CA THR A 54 25.92 3.23 -0.63
C THR A 54 25.02 2.00 -0.68
N MET A 55 25.40 0.96 0.04
CA MET A 55 24.68 -0.30 0.08
C MET A 55 24.06 -0.52 1.45
N ILE A 56 22.83 -1.00 1.46
CA ILE A 56 22.15 -1.42 2.68
C ILE A 56 22.48 -2.89 2.90
N ASN A 57 23.33 -3.20 3.87
CA ASN A 57 23.69 -4.58 4.19
C ASN A 57 22.64 -5.31 5.02
N LYS A 58 21.89 -4.58 5.83
CA LYS A 58 20.88 -5.17 6.68
C LYS A 58 19.73 -4.19 6.90
N ALA A 59 18.53 -4.68 6.65
CA ALA A 59 17.28 -3.95 6.88
C ALA A 59 16.21 -4.90 7.39
N VAL A 60 15.28 -4.39 8.15
CA VAL A 60 14.11 -5.12 8.63
C VAL A 60 12.85 -4.31 8.38
N PHE A 61 11.71 -4.98 8.25
CA PHE A 61 10.44 -4.28 8.16
C PHE A 61 10.17 -3.57 9.48
N SER A 62 9.92 -2.27 9.40
CA SER A 62 9.48 -1.54 10.57
C SER A 62 7.98 -1.79 10.81
N HIS A 63 7.57 -1.70 12.07
CA HIS A 63 6.15 -1.78 12.39
C HIS A 63 5.41 -0.59 11.80
N THR A 64 4.29 -0.85 11.12
CA THR A 64 3.45 0.22 10.57
C THR A 64 2.04 0.11 11.10
N SER A 65 1.44 1.26 11.40
CA SER A 65 0.03 1.38 11.79
C SER A 65 -0.83 1.99 10.69
N THR A 66 -0.27 2.27 9.52
CA THR A 66 -0.94 2.96 8.42
C THR A 66 -1.39 2.00 7.32
N LEU A 67 -2.17 2.51 6.37
CA LEU A 67 -2.64 1.75 5.22
C LEU A 67 -1.67 1.90 4.04
N ASP A 68 -1.88 1.13 2.96
CA ASP A 68 -0.92 1.00 1.86
C ASP A 68 -0.90 2.20 0.90
N TYR A 69 -2.03 2.88 0.75
CA TYR A 69 -2.20 3.97 -0.21
C TYR A 69 -2.64 5.24 0.49
N ASN A 70 -2.14 6.37 0.01
CA ASN A 70 -2.63 7.67 0.47
C ASN A 70 -2.56 8.71 -0.64
N GLY A 71 -3.34 9.76 -0.49
CA GLY A 71 -3.35 10.84 -1.45
C GLY A 71 -4.43 11.87 -1.16
N ILE A 72 -4.76 12.62 -2.21
CA ILE A 72 -5.75 13.68 -2.12
C ILE A 72 -6.69 13.63 -3.32
N TYR A 73 -7.97 13.86 -3.07
CA TYR A 73 -9.00 13.97 -4.08
C TYR A 73 -9.96 15.10 -3.72
N LYS A 74 -10.01 16.13 -4.57
CA LYS A 74 -10.90 17.30 -4.38
C LYS A 74 -10.83 17.90 -2.97
N GLY A 75 -9.61 18.08 -2.47
CA GLY A 75 -9.38 18.64 -1.14
C GLY A 75 -9.55 17.68 0.02
N HIS A 76 -9.91 16.44 -0.22
CA HIS A 76 -10.06 15.42 0.81
C HIS A 76 -8.85 14.51 0.87
N TYR A 77 -8.30 14.32 2.05
CA TYR A 77 -7.28 13.30 2.28
C TYR A 77 -7.90 11.92 2.18
N ILE A 78 -7.24 11.05 1.43
CA ILE A 78 -7.68 9.66 1.24
C ILE A 78 -6.58 8.72 1.69
N GLU A 79 -6.94 7.69 2.41
CA GLU A 79 -6.04 6.60 2.73
C GLU A 79 -6.82 5.28 2.66
N PHE A 80 -6.24 4.27 2.03
CA PHE A 80 -6.91 3.00 1.89
C PHE A 80 -5.93 1.84 1.75
N ASP A 81 -6.49 0.65 1.88
CA ASP A 81 -5.77 -0.60 1.73
C ASP A 81 -6.42 -1.44 0.65
N ALA A 82 -5.63 -2.27 -0.02
CA ALA A 82 -6.11 -3.22 -1.00
C ALA A 82 -6.01 -4.63 -0.43
N LYS A 83 -7.13 -5.30 -0.29
CA LYS A 83 -7.17 -6.65 0.25
C LYS A 83 -7.96 -7.58 -0.66
N GLU A 84 -7.39 -8.73 -0.95
CA GLU A 84 -8.05 -9.79 -1.68
C GLU A 84 -8.28 -11.00 -0.75
N CYS A 85 -9.35 -11.74 -1.01
CA CYS A 85 -9.58 -13.00 -0.32
C CYS A 85 -10.07 -14.08 -1.31
N LYS A 86 -9.93 -15.35 -0.91
CA LYS A 86 -10.37 -16.48 -1.73
C LYS A 86 -11.87 -16.62 -1.83
N ASN A 87 -12.59 -16.17 -0.79
CA ASN A 87 -14.02 -16.35 -0.71
C ASN A 87 -14.72 -15.43 -1.68
N THR A 88 -15.66 -15.98 -2.46
CA THR A 88 -16.43 -15.20 -3.42
C THR A 88 -17.63 -14.50 -2.78
N THR A 89 -18.04 -14.94 -1.59
CA THR A 89 -19.26 -14.49 -0.92
C THR A 89 -19.02 -13.75 0.39
N SER A 90 -17.83 -13.86 0.96
CA SER A 90 -17.53 -13.23 2.24
C SER A 90 -16.04 -12.86 2.34
N PHE A 91 -15.77 -11.82 3.11
CA PHE A 91 -14.41 -11.39 3.44
C PHE A 91 -14.16 -11.65 4.93
N PRO A 92 -13.14 -12.46 5.30
CA PRO A 92 -12.85 -12.72 6.70
C PRO A 92 -12.38 -11.44 7.41
N LEU A 93 -13.05 -11.07 8.49
CA LEU A 93 -12.68 -9.87 9.28
C LEU A 93 -11.29 -10.00 9.90
N SER A 94 -10.81 -11.23 10.10
CA SER A 94 -9.44 -11.47 10.59
C SER A 94 -8.36 -10.98 9.64
N ASN A 95 -8.69 -10.70 8.37
CA ASN A 95 -7.76 -10.11 7.41
C ASN A 95 -7.53 -8.61 7.65
N ILE A 96 -8.33 -8.00 8.51
CA ILE A 96 -8.18 -6.60 8.91
C ILE A 96 -7.53 -6.56 10.28
N GLU A 97 -6.37 -5.94 10.38
CA GLU A 97 -5.64 -5.86 11.62
C GLU A 97 -6.17 -4.72 12.50
N GLU A 98 -6.07 -4.90 13.82
CA GLU A 98 -6.59 -3.93 14.78
C GLU A 98 -5.97 -2.53 14.61
N HIS A 99 -4.66 -2.46 14.37
CA HIS A 99 -4.00 -1.18 14.15
C HIS A 99 -4.51 -0.44 12.91
N GLN A 100 -4.95 -1.17 11.89
CA GLN A 100 -5.56 -0.59 10.69
C GLN A 100 -6.92 0.05 11.02
N ILE A 101 -7.73 -0.62 11.82
CA ILE A 101 -9.02 -0.09 12.27
C ILE A 101 -8.85 1.19 13.09
N LEU A 102 -7.89 1.20 14.01
CA LEU A 102 -7.59 2.38 14.81
C LEU A 102 -7.14 3.55 13.94
N HIS A 103 -6.30 3.27 12.96
CA HIS A 103 -5.82 4.29 12.03
C HIS A 103 -6.95 4.87 11.17
N ILE A 104 -7.83 4.02 10.68
CA ILE A 104 -9.03 4.46 9.93
C ILE A 104 -9.89 5.40 10.77
N LYS A 105 -10.15 5.03 12.02
CA LYS A 105 -10.93 5.88 12.93
C LYS A 105 -10.29 7.25 13.12
N ARG A 106 -8.97 7.31 13.26
CA ARG A 106 -8.23 8.57 13.39
C ARG A 106 -8.37 9.44 12.14
N ILE A 107 -8.24 8.83 10.97
CA ILE A 107 -8.41 9.54 9.70
C ILE A 107 -9.81 10.14 9.59
N LEU A 108 -10.85 9.34 9.89
CA LEU A 108 -12.23 9.80 9.83
C LEU A 108 -12.50 10.92 10.84
N ASN A 109 -11.92 10.83 12.03
CA ASN A 109 -12.06 11.88 13.05
C ASN A 109 -11.45 13.22 12.62
N HIS A 110 -10.48 13.19 11.73
CA HIS A 110 -9.81 14.39 11.22
C HIS A 110 -10.33 14.82 9.83
N GLY A 111 -11.43 14.26 9.39
CA GLY A 111 -12.10 14.66 8.14
C GLY A 111 -11.57 13.98 6.88
N GLY A 112 -10.69 12.98 7.01
CA GLY A 112 -10.24 12.18 5.87
C GLY A 112 -11.23 11.08 5.47
N ILE A 113 -10.89 10.41 4.39
CA ILE A 113 -11.68 9.30 3.84
C ILE A 113 -10.84 8.04 3.80
#